data_76a8205052e970f687960d92b1896fac
#
_entry.id   76a8205052e970f687960d92b1896fac
#
_cell.length_a   1.000
_cell.length_b   1.000
_cell.length_c   1.000
_cell.angle_alpha   90.00
_cell.angle_beta   90.00
_cell.angle_gamma   90.00
#
_symmetry.space_group_name_H-M   'P 1'
#
loop_
_entity.id
_entity.type
_entity.pdbx_description
1 polymer ?
#
loop_
_entity_poly.entity_id
_entity_poly.type
_entity_poly.pdbx_seq_one_letter_code
_entity_poly.pdbx_strand_id
1 'polypeptide(L)'
;MTQTQPVETIPQPRHAPVAVPTAGQPYEYRRRPLVEPDWTRFPGWRHVTREQWENAQWQRVNCVKNIKQLRTVLGDLVDETFYADLEADQKALATMSMLVPPQMMNTMVPFAPMTTEAFLADPIRRYMIPVASDRRTDWPSHPYASRDSLHEHDMWVAEGLTHRYPTKVLAELLSTCPQYCGHCTRMDLVGNSTPAVDKLKLTLKPVDRYDAHITYLKAHPGVR
;
A
#
# COMPACT_ATOMS: atom_id res chain seq x y z
N MET A 1 -26.81 32.15 -19.78
CA MET A 1 -27.53 31.34 -18.81
C MET A 1 -27.35 29.87 -19.20
N THR A 2 -26.34 29.24 -18.61
CA THR A 2 -25.96 27.84 -18.92
C THR A 2 -26.75 26.95 -17.97
N GLN A 3 -27.67 26.16 -18.48
CA GLN A 3 -28.40 25.17 -17.70
C GLN A 3 -27.48 24.04 -17.29
N THR A 4 -27.26 23.90 -16.01
CA THR A 4 -26.62 22.73 -15.39
C THR A 4 -27.61 21.55 -15.44
N GLN A 5 -27.29 20.51 -16.20
CA GLN A 5 -28.05 19.26 -16.18
C GLN A 5 -27.89 18.59 -14.82
N PRO A 6 -28.98 17.99 -14.26
CA PRO A 6 -28.88 17.24 -13.01
C PRO A 6 -28.01 15.99 -13.22
N VAL A 7 -27.08 15.77 -12.29
CA VAL A 7 -26.28 14.56 -12.23
C VAL A 7 -27.20 13.39 -11.92
N GLU A 8 -27.39 12.50 -12.87
CA GLU A 8 -28.10 11.25 -12.69
C GLU A 8 -27.39 10.41 -11.61
N THR A 9 -28.10 10.15 -10.52
CA THR A 9 -27.63 9.24 -9.48
C THR A 9 -27.68 7.83 -10.03
N ILE A 10 -26.51 7.29 -10.37
CA ILE A 10 -26.38 5.90 -10.82
C ILE A 10 -26.77 4.99 -9.67
N PRO A 11 -27.77 4.10 -9.85
CA PRO A 11 -28.20 3.16 -8.81
C PRO A 11 -27.00 2.27 -8.42
N GLN A 12 -26.72 2.16 -7.13
CA GLN A 12 -25.69 1.24 -6.64
C GLN A 12 -26.05 -0.19 -7.07
N PRO A 13 -25.16 -0.91 -7.77
CA PRO A 13 -25.44 -2.29 -8.12
C PRO A 13 -25.53 -3.12 -6.83
N ARG A 14 -26.66 -3.76 -6.61
CA ARG A 14 -26.81 -4.78 -5.57
C ARG A 14 -25.89 -5.94 -5.96
N HIS A 15 -24.76 -6.05 -5.28
CA HIS A 15 -23.86 -7.19 -5.50
C HIS A 15 -24.53 -8.45 -4.97
N ALA A 16 -24.98 -9.30 -5.87
CA ALA A 16 -25.18 -10.71 -5.53
C ALA A 16 -23.84 -11.29 -5.05
N PRO A 17 -23.82 -12.16 -4.03
CA PRO A 17 -22.60 -12.81 -3.59
C PRO A 17 -21.90 -13.45 -4.80
N VAL A 18 -20.63 -13.16 -4.94
CA VAL A 18 -19.81 -13.75 -6.02
C VAL A 18 -19.76 -15.24 -5.74
N ALA A 19 -20.41 -16.05 -6.58
CA ALA A 19 -20.30 -17.48 -6.51
C ALA A 19 -18.81 -17.85 -6.63
N VAL A 20 -18.28 -18.51 -5.60
CA VAL A 20 -16.92 -19.05 -5.66
C VAL A 20 -16.91 -20.07 -6.80
N PRO A 21 -16.00 -19.97 -7.79
CA PRO A 21 -15.95 -20.97 -8.87
C PRO A 21 -15.78 -22.35 -8.29
N THR A 22 -16.60 -23.28 -8.71
CA THR A 22 -16.45 -24.68 -8.34
C THR A 22 -15.09 -25.17 -8.84
N ALA A 23 -14.32 -25.87 -8.02
CA ALA A 23 -13.00 -26.37 -8.39
C ALA A 23 -13.06 -27.11 -9.75
N GLY A 24 -12.24 -26.67 -10.72
CA GLY A 24 -12.16 -27.25 -12.05
C GLY A 24 -12.86 -26.46 -13.17
N GLN A 25 -13.60 -25.39 -12.87
CA GLN A 25 -14.11 -24.52 -13.93
C GLN A 25 -13.12 -23.37 -14.21
N PRO A 26 -12.83 -23.05 -15.49
CA PRO A 26 -12.01 -21.89 -15.84
C PRO A 26 -12.64 -20.61 -15.29
N TYR A 27 -11.79 -19.70 -14.76
CA TYR A 27 -12.23 -18.38 -14.34
C TYR A 27 -12.73 -17.60 -15.55
N GLU A 28 -14.00 -17.16 -15.52
CA GLU A 28 -14.56 -16.27 -16.53
C GLU A 28 -14.46 -14.82 -16.05
N TYR A 29 -13.65 -14.01 -16.74
CA TYR A 29 -13.52 -12.60 -16.43
C TYR A 29 -14.80 -11.85 -16.80
N ARG A 30 -15.46 -11.25 -15.81
CA ARG A 30 -16.59 -10.36 -16.01
C ARG A 30 -16.15 -8.91 -15.82
N ARG A 31 -16.16 -8.16 -16.91
CA ARG A 31 -15.90 -6.71 -16.83
C ARG A 31 -16.97 -6.05 -15.97
N ARG A 32 -16.55 -5.34 -14.93
CA ARG A 32 -17.42 -4.54 -14.07
C ARG A 32 -17.02 -3.08 -14.20
N PRO A 33 -17.98 -2.12 -14.16
CA PRO A 33 -17.66 -0.71 -14.06
C PRO A 33 -16.88 -0.47 -12.76
N LEU A 34 -15.80 0.30 -12.85
CA LEU A 34 -15.08 0.76 -11.67
C LEU A 34 -15.89 1.91 -11.06
N VAL A 35 -16.34 1.72 -9.84
CA VAL A 35 -17.06 2.74 -9.06
C VAL A 35 -16.21 3.03 -7.83
N GLU A 36 -15.88 4.30 -7.63
CA GLU A 36 -15.22 4.74 -6.42
C GLU A 36 -16.24 4.75 -5.26
N PRO A 37 -15.92 4.10 -4.13
CA PRO A 37 -16.76 4.17 -2.94
C PRO A 37 -16.83 5.60 -2.40
N ASP A 38 -17.94 5.94 -1.75
CA ASP A 38 -18.10 7.25 -1.11
C ASP A 38 -17.14 7.39 0.09
N TRP A 39 -16.19 8.30 -0.01
CA TRP A 39 -15.19 8.58 1.05
C TRP A 39 -15.80 9.27 2.26
N THR A 40 -16.95 9.94 2.12
CA THR A 40 -17.61 10.65 3.24
C THR A 40 -18.16 9.70 4.31
N ARG A 41 -18.22 8.41 4.03
CA ARG A 41 -18.53 7.36 5.01
C ARG A 41 -17.51 7.28 6.14
N PHE A 42 -16.28 7.76 5.93
CA PHE A 42 -15.27 7.84 6.97
C PHE A 42 -15.45 9.13 7.78
N PRO A 43 -15.61 9.05 9.12
CA PRO A 43 -15.78 10.22 9.99
C PRO A 43 -14.76 11.33 9.76
N GLY A 44 -13.49 10.97 9.58
CA GLY A 44 -12.40 11.93 9.37
C GLY A 44 -12.45 12.66 8.03
N TRP A 45 -13.23 12.16 7.05
CA TRP A 45 -13.31 12.73 5.70
C TRP A 45 -14.70 13.19 5.28
N ARG A 46 -15.66 13.27 6.22
CA ARG A 46 -17.03 13.71 5.95
C ARG A 46 -17.14 15.07 5.28
N HIS A 47 -16.18 15.94 5.55
CA HIS A 47 -16.17 17.33 5.05
C HIS A 47 -15.23 17.54 3.87
N VAL A 48 -14.61 16.48 3.37
CA VAL A 48 -13.68 16.56 2.24
C VAL A 48 -14.48 16.71 0.96
N THR A 49 -14.20 17.79 0.23
CA THR A 49 -14.86 18.05 -1.06
C THR A 49 -14.27 17.14 -2.14
N ARG A 50 -15.02 16.98 -3.25
CA ARG A 50 -14.55 16.22 -4.40
C ARG A 50 -13.25 16.78 -4.97
N GLU A 51 -13.14 18.10 -5.07
CA GLU A 51 -11.93 18.76 -5.54
C GLU A 51 -10.71 18.44 -4.67
N GLN A 52 -10.87 18.45 -3.35
CA GLN A 52 -9.83 18.04 -2.42
C GLN A 52 -9.49 16.57 -2.59
N TRP A 53 -10.48 15.70 -2.66
CA TRP A 53 -10.32 14.26 -2.80
C TRP A 53 -9.56 13.87 -4.07
N GLU A 54 -9.86 14.51 -5.19
CA GLU A 54 -9.22 14.28 -6.48
C GLU A 54 -7.82 14.93 -6.58
N ASN A 55 -7.42 15.74 -5.60
CA ASN A 55 -6.13 16.42 -5.59
C ASN A 55 -5.01 15.50 -5.06
N ALA A 56 -4.04 15.18 -5.92
CA ALA A 56 -2.93 14.29 -5.58
C ALA A 56 -2.07 14.80 -4.39
N GLN A 57 -1.89 16.10 -4.25
CA GLN A 57 -1.15 16.66 -3.12
C GLN A 57 -1.94 16.50 -1.82
N TRP A 58 -3.26 16.69 -1.84
CA TRP A 58 -4.12 16.44 -0.71
C TRP A 58 -4.04 14.97 -0.27
N GLN A 59 -4.11 14.02 -1.22
CA GLN A 59 -3.97 12.59 -0.95
C GLN A 59 -2.63 12.27 -0.25
N ARG A 60 -1.53 12.85 -0.71
CA ARG A 60 -0.20 12.66 -0.11
C ARG A 60 -0.07 13.22 1.30
N VAL A 61 -0.60 14.40 1.54
CA VAL A 61 -0.53 15.06 2.85
C VAL A 61 -1.40 14.33 3.88
N ASN A 62 -2.54 13.80 3.46
CA ASN A 62 -3.52 13.14 4.32
C ASN A 62 -3.35 11.62 4.41
N CYS A 63 -2.19 11.06 3.96
CA CYS A 63 -1.87 9.66 4.21
C CYS A 63 -1.93 9.33 5.71
N VAL A 64 -2.53 8.20 6.04
CA VAL A 64 -2.55 7.65 7.40
C VAL A 64 -1.19 7.01 7.68
N LYS A 65 -0.49 7.50 8.72
CA LYS A 65 0.90 7.12 9.06
C LYS A 65 1.04 6.46 10.43
N ASN A 66 0.00 6.52 11.25
CA ASN A 66 0.01 5.99 12.60
C ASN A 66 -1.41 5.73 13.13
N ILE A 67 -1.50 5.03 14.25
CA ILE A 67 -2.77 4.64 14.87
C ILE A 67 -3.61 5.87 15.24
N LYS A 68 -2.99 6.95 15.73
CA LYS A 68 -3.72 8.17 16.08
C LYS A 68 -4.46 8.76 14.88
N GLN A 69 -3.79 8.85 13.73
CA GLN A 69 -4.42 9.33 12.49
C GLN A 69 -5.50 8.35 12.01
N LEU A 70 -5.23 7.04 12.12
CA LEU A 70 -6.21 6.02 11.76
C LEU A 70 -7.49 6.13 12.60
N ARG A 71 -7.37 6.34 13.92
CA ARG A 71 -8.50 6.61 14.80
C ARG A 71 -9.28 7.86 14.39
N THR A 72 -8.59 8.91 13.99
CA THR A 72 -9.26 10.14 13.51
C THR A 72 -10.07 9.86 12.23
N VAL A 73 -9.55 9.04 11.33
CA VAL A 73 -10.23 8.71 10.07
C VAL A 73 -11.41 7.78 10.30
N LEU A 74 -11.22 6.70 11.05
CA LEU A 74 -12.24 5.67 11.26
C LEU A 74 -13.30 6.07 12.30
N GLY A 75 -12.93 6.89 13.31
CA GLY A 75 -13.84 7.21 14.41
C GLY A 75 -14.34 5.93 15.10
N ASP A 76 -15.66 5.84 15.25
CA ASP A 76 -16.35 4.71 15.91
C ASP A 76 -16.72 3.57 14.95
N LEU A 77 -16.19 3.56 13.73
CA LEU A 77 -16.46 2.50 12.74
C LEU A 77 -15.83 1.16 13.11
N VAL A 78 -14.77 1.19 13.91
CA VAL A 78 -14.10 -0.01 14.45
C VAL A 78 -13.86 0.18 15.95
N ASP A 79 -13.85 -0.91 16.69
CA ASP A 79 -13.72 -0.90 18.15
C ASP A 79 -12.26 -0.97 18.63
N GLU A 80 -12.06 -0.88 19.94
CA GLU A 80 -10.75 -0.89 20.57
C GLU A 80 -9.97 -2.20 20.41
N THR A 81 -10.65 -3.31 20.16
CA THR A 81 -9.99 -4.61 19.95
C THR A 81 -9.13 -4.60 18.70
N PHE A 82 -9.61 -3.95 17.62
CA PHE A 82 -8.82 -3.75 16.41
C PHE A 82 -7.56 -2.93 16.68
N TYR A 83 -7.68 -1.84 17.41
CA TYR A 83 -6.53 -0.97 17.68
C TYR A 83 -5.51 -1.61 18.60
N ALA A 84 -5.95 -2.40 19.58
CA ALA A 84 -5.05 -3.17 20.44
C ALA A 84 -4.26 -4.22 19.65
N ASP A 85 -4.92 -4.89 18.73
CA ASP A 85 -4.29 -5.88 17.85
C ASP A 85 -3.30 -5.23 16.87
N LEU A 86 -3.63 -4.05 16.34
CA LEU A 86 -2.74 -3.24 15.50
C LEU A 86 -1.51 -2.73 16.28
N GLU A 87 -1.69 -2.27 17.52
CA GLU A 87 -0.58 -1.87 18.38
C GLU A 87 0.38 -3.03 18.67
N ALA A 88 -0.16 -4.21 18.93
CA ALA A 88 0.63 -5.42 19.13
C ALA A 88 1.47 -5.76 17.89
N ASP A 89 0.90 -5.66 16.69
CA ASP A 89 1.64 -5.87 15.44
C ASP A 89 2.76 -4.83 15.28
N GLN A 90 2.42 -3.55 15.41
CA GLN A 90 3.39 -2.47 15.19
C GLN A 90 4.54 -2.48 16.20
N LYS A 91 4.28 -2.94 17.40
CA LYS A 91 5.29 -3.03 18.48
C LYS A 91 6.28 -4.17 18.28
N ALA A 92 5.88 -5.26 17.66
CA ALA A 92 6.68 -6.48 17.66
C ALA A 92 6.86 -7.15 16.28
N LEU A 93 5.88 -7.03 15.37
CA LEU A 93 5.80 -7.89 14.18
C LEU A 93 5.88 -7.12 12.86
N ALA A 94 5.52 -5.84 12.87
CA ALA A 94 5.43 -5.04 11.65
C ALA A 94 6.79 -4.94 10.94
N THR A 95 6.83 -5.34 9.67
CA THR A 95 8.00 -5.23 8.80
C THR A 95 8.01 -3.93 7.98
N MET A 96 6.87 -3.23 7.93
CA MET A 96 6.70 -1.96 7.24
C MET A 96 6.04 -0.94 8.17
N SER A 97 6.53 0.29 8.14
CA SER A 97 5.83 1.42 8.76
C SER A 97 4.52 1.71 8.01
N MET A 98 3.54 2.28 8.71
CA MET A 98 2.26 2.60 8.08
C MET A 98 2.38 3.83 7.17
N LEU A 99 1.90 3.72 5.94
CA LEU A 99 1.65 4.82 5.02
C LEU A 99 0.53 4.43 4.05
N VAL A 100 -0.69 4.85 4.34
CA VAL A 100 -1.88 4.49 3.58
C VAL A 100 -2.56 5.73 3.04
N PRO A 101 -2.59 5.94 1.72
CA PRO A 101 -3.32 7.06 1.11
C PRO A 101 -4.82 6.97 1.37
N PRO A 102 -5.52 8.13 1.45
CA PRO A 102 -6.96 8.15 1.62
C PRO A 102 -7.72 7.31 0.59
N GLN A 103 -7.34 7.40 -0.68
CA GLN A 103 -7.97 6.62 -1.74
C GLN A 103 -7.82 5.10 -1.51
N MET A 104 -6.65 4.64 -1.04
CA MET A 104 -6.45 3.22 -0.70
C MET A 104 -7.31 2.80 0.48
N MET A 105 -7.40 3.64 1.53
CA MET A 105 -8.34 3.41 2.65
C MET A 105 -9.77 3.27 2.15
N ASN A 106 -10.17 4.11 1.17
CA ASN A 106 -11.53 4.10 0.65
C ASN A 106 -11.89 2.83 -0.12
N THR A 107 -10.90 2.05 -0.56
CA THR A 107 -11.16 0.73 -1.20
C THR A 107 -11.41 -0.40 -0.19
N MET A 108 -11.19 -0.16 1.10
CA MET A 108 -11.43 -1.16 2.15
C MET A 108 -12.92 -1.21 2.51
N VAL A 109 -13.49 -2.41 2.55
CA VAL A 109 -14.93 -2.64 2.81
C VAL A 109 -15.82 -1.72 1.94
N PRO A 110 -15.71 -1.76 0.59
CA PRO A 110 -16.28 -0.71 -0.26
C PRO A 110 -17.81 -0.76 -0.37
N PHE A 111 -18.43 -1.92 -0.13
CA PHE A 111 -19.84 -2.16 -0.44
C PHE A 111 -20.67 -2.70 0.73
N ALA A 112 -20.06 -2.81 1.90
CA ALA A 112 -20.74 -3.27 3.12
C ALA A 112 -20.65 -2.18 4.20
N PRO A 113 -21.49 -2.23 5.23
CA PRO A 113 -21.29 -1.41 6.42
C PRO A 113 -19.89 -1.66 7.00
N MET A 114 -19.17 -0.59 7.32
CA MET A 114 -17.90 -0.67 7.97
C MET A 114 -18.13 -1.08 9.42
N THR A 115 -17.69 -2.29 9.77
CA THR A 115 -17.66 -2.81 11.14
C THR A 115 -16.28 -3.34 11.43
N THR A 116 -15.93 -3.53 12.69
CA THR A 116 -14.66 -4.16 13.09
C THR A 116 -14.46 -5.51 12.40
N GLU A 117 -15.48 -6.35 12.37
CA GLU A 117 -15.42 -7.67 11.74
C GLU A 117 -15.20 -7.57 10.22
N ALA A 118 -15.98 -6.73 9.54
CA ALA A 118 -15.83 -6.51 8.10
C ALA A 118 -14.44 -5.93 7.76
N PHE A 119 -13.94 -5.02 8.58
CA PHE A 119 -12.63 -4.42 8.39
C PHE A 119 -11.51 -5.43 8.63
N LEU A 120 -11.61 -6.26 9.67
CA LEU A 120 -10.66 -7.35 9.93
C LEU A 120 -10.63 -8.38 8.79
N ALA A 121 -11.78 -8.68 8.19
CA ALA A 121 -11.89 -9.63 7.09
C ALA A 121 -11.46 -9.06 5.72
N ASP A 122 -11.34 -7.73 5.58
CA ASP A 122 -11.04 -7.09 4.30
C ASP A 122 -9.60 -7.39 3.83
N PRO A 123 -9.41 -7.94 2.61
CA PRO A 123 -8.10 -8.32 2.12
C PRO A 123 -7.18 -7.14 1.86
N ILE A 124 -7.71 -5.97 1.47
CA ILE A 124 -6.90 -4.77 1.25
C ILE A 124 -6.40 -4.21 2.58
N ARG A 125 -7.26 -4.19 3.61
CA ARG A 125 -6.85 -3.82 4.97
C ARG A 125 -5.73 -4.74 5.47
N ARG A 126 -5.89 -6.08 5.35
CA ARG A 126 -4.88 -7.05 5.77
C ARG A 126 -3.53 -6.82 5.10
N TYR A 127 -3.57 -6.30 3.90
CA TYR A 127 -2.39 -6.00 3.10
C TYR A 127 -1.70 -4.69 3.48
N MET A 128 -2.50 -3.66 3.76
CA MET A 128 -2.05 -2.29 3.99
C MET A 128 -1.89 -1.95 5.46
N ILE A 129 -2.70 -2.55 6.32
CA ILE A 129 -2.75 -2.30 7.77
C ILE A 129 -2.86 -3.66 8.49
N PRO A 130 -1.86 -4.54 8.38
CA PRO A 130 -1.91 -5.82 9.06
C PRO A 130 -1.93 -5.64 10.58
N VAL A 131 -2.60 -6.55 11.26
CA VAL A 131 -2.67 -6.64 12.72
C VAL A 131 -2.01 -7.95 13.20
N ALA A 132 -1.73 -8.09 14.49
CA ALA A 132 -1.02 -9.25 15.01
C ALA A 132 -1.76 -10.57 14.74
N SER A 133 -3.09 -10.57 14.82
CA SER A 133 -3.91 -11.76 14.51
C SER A 133 -3.90 -12.17 13.03
N ASP A 134 -3.46 -11.32 12.12
CA ASP A 134 -3.24 -11.70 10.72
C ASP A 134 -1.98 -12.54 10.52
N ARG A 135 -1.05 -12.52 11.48
CA ARG A 135 0.27 -13.17 11.33
C ARG A 135 0.18 -14.67 11.61
N ARG A 136 0.63 -15.45 10.67
CA ARG A 136 0.73 -16.91 10.80
C ARG A 136 2.07 -17.28 11.43
N THR A 137 2.15 -17.16 12.75
CA THR A 137 3.36 -17.49 13.51
C THR A 137 3.57 -19.00 13.68
N ASP A 138 2.56 -19.78 13.38
CA ASP A 138 2.55 -21.26 13.43
C ASP A 138 3.16 -21.91 12.17
N TRP A 139 3.39 -21.15 11.10
CA TRP A 139 4.04 -21.66 9.90
C TRP A 139 5.56 -21.49 9.98
N PRO A 140 6.31 -22.57 9.70
CA PRO A 140 7.76 -22.43 9.62
C PRO A 140 8.14 -21.52 8.45
N SER A 141 9.10 -20.64 8.68
CA SER A 141 9.71 -19.87 7.59
C SER A 141 10.47 -20.82 6.66
N HIS A 142 10.43 -20.54 5.35
CA HIS A 142 11.26 -21.26 4.41
C HIS A 142 12.75 -21.05 4.76
N PRO A 143 13.61 -22.10 4.72
CA PRO A 143 15.03 -21.98 5.10
C PRO A 143 15.79 -20.87 4.36
N TYR A 144 15.39 -20.58 3.14
CA TYR A 144 15.97 -19.52 2.30
C TYR A 144 15.11 -18.25 2.24
N ALA A 145 14.20 -18.07 3.20
CA ALA A 145 13.41 -16.85 3.25
C ALA A 145 14.31 -15.64 3.50
N SER A 146 14.21 -14.64 2.62
CA SER A 146 14.92 -13.38 2.73
C SER A 146 13.99 -12.23 2.41
N ARG A 147 14.17 -11.09 3.08
CA ARG A 147 13.43 -9.87 2.75
C ARG A 147 13.88 -9.26 1.42
N ASP A 148 15.14 -9.42 1.06
CA ASP A 148 15.66 -9.19 -0.29
C ASP A 148 15.67 -10.52 -1.07
N SER A 149 14.49 -11.03 -1.39
CA SER A 149 14.31 -12.32 -2.05
C SER A 149 14.91 -12.40 -3.45
N LEU A 150 15.18 -11.26 -4.05
CA LEU A 150 15.78 -11.16 -5.39
C LEU A 150 17.28 -10.87 -5.34
N HIS A 151 17.87 -10.68 -4.15
CA HIS A 151 19.26 -10.31 -3.94
C HIS A 151 19.65 -9.04 -4.74
N GLU A 152 18.75 -8.07 -4.78
CA GLU A 152 18.95 -6.85 -5.58
C GLU A 152 20.04 -5.95 -4.98
N HIS A 153 20.18 -5.95 -3.67
CA HIS A 153 21.22 -5.20 -2.99
C HIS A 153 22.63 -5.68 -3.36
N ASP A 154 22.81 -7.00 -3.48
CA ASP A 154 24.09 -7.60 -3.89
C ASP A 154 24.47 -7.28 -5.34
N MET A 155 23.49 -6.84 -6.14
CA MET A 155 23.65 -6.46 -7.55
C MET A 155 23.75 -4.94 -7.76
N TRP A 156 23.92 -4.17 -6.69
CA TRP A 156 24.17 -2.75 -6.81
C TRP A 156 25.53 -2.48 -7.43
N VAL A 157 25.52 -1.86 -8.58
CA VAL A 157 26.73 -1.38 -9.30
C VAL A 157 27.10 0.05 -8.90
N ALA A 158 26.17 0.77 -8.32
CA ALA A 158 26.28 2.00 -7.57
C ALA A 158 25.18 2.00 -6.51
N GLU A 159 25.26 2.83 -5.47
CA GLU A 159 24.23 2.88 -4.43
C GLU A 159 22.83 3.10 -5.02
N GLY A 160 21.96 2.12 -4.85
CA GLY A 160 20.58 2.15 -5.39
C GLY A 160 20.46 1.93 -6.90
N LEU A 161 21.52 1.41 -7.58
CA LEU A 161 21.47 1.04 -8.99
C LEU A 161 21.70 -0.47 -9.15
N THR A 162 20.63 -1.23 -9.26
CA THR A 162 20.67 -2.67 -9.49
C THR A 162 20.84 -2.99 -10.96
N HIS A 163 21.87 -3.76 -11.34
CA HIS A 163 22.08 -4.24 -12.70
C HIS A 163 22.00 -5.77 -12.75
N ARG A 164 20.78 -6.28 -12.86
CA ARG A 164 20.48 -7.73 -12.89
C ARG A 164 20.43 -8.31 -14.29
N TYR A 165 19.98 -7.52 -15.27
CA TYR A 165 19.74 -7.99 -16.65
C TYR A 165 20.63 -7.25 -17.64
N PRO A 166 21.18 -7.92 -18.68
CA PRO A 166 22.15 -7.30 -19.58
C PRO A 166 21.76 -5.95 -20.19
N THR A 167 20.47 -5.74 -20.39
CA THR A 167 19.96 -4.53 -21.07
C THR A 167 19.11 -3.62 -20.20
N LYS A 168 18.97 -3.93 -18.90
CA LYS A 168 18.08 -3.18 -17.99
C LYS A 168 18.72 -3.02 -16.63
N VAL A 169 18.57 -1.84 -16.08
CA VAL A 169 18.89 -1.52 -14.68
C VAL A 169 17.64 -1.01 -13.97
N LEU A 170 17.63 -1.13 -12.67
CA LEU A 170 16.65 -0.52 -11.80
C LEU A 170 17.37 0.55 -10.96
N ALA A 171 16.91 1.80 -11.10
CA ALA A 171 17.40 2.92 -10.31
C ALA A 171 16.43 3.21 -9.14
N GLU A 172 16.88 2.96 -7.93
CA GLU A 172 16.16 3.25 -6.68
C GLU A 172 16.49 4.68 -6.27
N LEU A 173 15.75 5.63 -6.82
CA LEU A 173 16.02 7.05 -6.63
C LEU A 173 15.63 7.55 -5.24
N LEU A 174 14.65 6.91 -4.60
CA LEU A 174 14.09 7.27 -3.31
C LEU A 174 13.85 6.03 -2.45
N SER A 175 14.01 6.18 -1.14
CA SER A 175 13.62 5.19 -0.13
C SER A 175 12.15 5.33 0.32
N THR A 176 11.34 6.04 -0.44
CA THR A 176 9.91 6.27 -0.15
C THR A 176 9.04 5.83 -1.30
N CYS A 177 7.84 5.38 -0.97
CA CYS A 177 6.79 5.00 -1.91
C CYS A 177 5.53 5.81 -1.62
N PRO A 178 4.61 6.02 -2.57
CA PRO A 178 3.32 6.67 -2.31
C PRO A 178 2.47 5.97 -1.25
N GLN A 179 2.64 4.67 -1.08
CA GLN A 179 2.02 3.84 -0.05
C GLN A 179 2.98 2.72 0.36
N TYR A 180 2.84 2.21 1.57
CA TYR A 180 3.58 1.04 2.03
C TYR A 180 2.66 -0.16 2.10
N CYS A 181 3.13 -1.29 1.59
CA CYS A 181 2.33 -2.51 1.47
C CYS A 181 3.11 -3.74 1.93
N GLY A 182 2.39 -4.77 2.39
CA GLY A 182 2.97 -5.96 3.01
C GLY A 182 3.75 -6.89 2.06
N HIS A 183 3.69 -6.66 0.74
CA HIS A 183 4.44 -7.46 -0.25
C HIS A 183 5.56 -6.69 -0.95
N CYS A 184 6.06 -5.67 -0.31
CA CYS A 184 7.13 -4.87 -0.88
C CYS A 184 8.39 -5.73 -1.11
N THR A 185 8.82 -5.88 -2.36
CA THR A 185 10.07 -6.56 -2.70
C THR A 185 11.30 -5.78 -2.27
N ARG A 186 11.13 -4.51 -1.90
CA ARG A 186 12.17 -3.60 -1.39
C ARG A 186 11.89 -3.15 0.03
N MET A 187 11.33 -4.05 0.84
CA MET A 187 10.99 -3.69 2.22
C MET A 187 12.22 -3.39 3.08
N ASP A 188 13.40 -3.81 2.67
CA ASP A 188 14.63 -3.47 3.37
C ASP A 188 15.10 -2.03 3.12
N LEU A 189 14.62 -1.37 2.05
CA LEU A 189 14.97 0.00 1.71
C LEU A 189 13.80 0.98 1.93
N VAL A 190 12.57 0.57 1.55
CA VAL A 190 11.41 1.45 1.54
C VAL A 190 10.82 1.64 2.93
N GLY A 191 10.58 2.88 3.31
CA GLY A 191 9.97 3.27 4.57
C GLY A 191 10.95 3.40 5.72
N ASN A 192 10.41 3.70 6.90
CA ASN A 192 11.20 3.81 8.12
C ASN A 192 11.45 2.43 8.74
N SER A 193 12.54 2.30 9.49
CA SER A 193 12.77 1.15 10.37
C SER A 193 11.58 0.94 11.31
N THR A 194 11.34 -0.32 11.64
CA THR A 194 10.33 -0.74 12.62
C THR A 194 11.04 -1.48 13.76
N PRO A 195 10.37 -1.79 14.88
CA PRO A 195 10.98 -2.62 15.91
C PRO A 195 11.45 -4.00 15.42
N ALA A 196 10.82 -4.52 14.37
CA ALA A 196 11.15 -5.83 13.80
C ALA A 196 12.19 -5.79 12.67
N VAL A 197 12.44 -4.61 12.06
CA VAL A 197 13.28 -4.50 10.86
C VAL A 197 14.04 -3.17 10.83
N ASP A 198 15.36 -3.25 10.78
CA ASP A 198 16.19 -2.12 10.40
C ASP A 198 16.25 -1.98 8.88
N LYS A 199 16.03 -0.77 8.38
CA LYS A 199 16.04 -0.46 6.96
C LYS A 199 17.43 -0.05 6.50
N LEU A 200 17.77 -0.44 5.28
CA LEU A 200 18.91 0.12 4.56
C LEU A 200 18.72 1.63 4.39
N LYS A 201 19.81 2.35 4.44
CA LYS A 201 19.80 3.81 4.23
C LYS A 201 20.64 4.12 3.00
N LEU A 202 20.07 4.91 2.11
CA LEU A 202 20.84 5.56 1.06
C LEU A 202 21.74 6.61 1.73
N THR A 203 23.05 6.44 1.62
CA THR A 203 24.06 7.23 2.34
C THR A 203 24.54 8.42 1.53
N LEU A 204 24.60 8.28 0.22
CA LEU A 204 24.98 9.35 -0.69
C LEU A 204 23.88 10.41 -0.76
N LYS A 205 24.31 11.66 -0.94
CA LYS A 205 23.38 12.72 -1.32
C LYS A 205 22.72 12.38 -2.67
N PRO A 206 21.45 12.78 -2.90
CA PRO A 206 20.77 12.46 -4.15
C PRO A 206 21.57 12.83 -5.40
N VAL A 207 22.22 14.01 -5.42
CA VAL A 207 23.03 14.46 -6.56
C VAL A 207 24.19 13.51 -6.83
N ASP A 208 24.98 13.18 -5.79
CA ASP A 208 26.15 12.32 -5.93
C ASP A 208 25.75 10.90 -6.40
N ARG A 209 24.61 10.40 -5.88
CA ARG A 209 24.06 9.12 -6.30
C ARG A 209 23.60 9.12 -7.75
N TYR A 210 22.91 10.16 -8.18
CA TYR A 210 22.46 10.29 -9.58
C TYR A 210 23.65 10.44 -10.54
N ASP A 211 24.68 11.17 -10.16
CA ASP A 211 25.90 11.26 -10.95
C ASP A 211 26.62 9.92 -11.09
N ALA A 212 26.65 9.11 -10.03
CA ALA A 212 27.17 7.74 -10.09
C ALA A 212 26.32 6.86 -11.03
N HIS A 213 25.00 6.94 -10.97
CA HIS A 213 24.09 6.22 -11.88
C HIS A 213 24.33 6.64 -13.35
N ILE A 214 24.40 7.94 -13.62
CA ILE A 214 24.62 8.46 -14.96
C ILE A 214 25.99 8.04 -15.50
N THR A 215 27.03 8.08 -14.65
CA THR A 215 28.38 7.66 -15.01
C THR A 215 28.39 6.19 -15.40
N TYR A 216 27.72 5.33 -14.60
CA TYR A 216 27.60 3.92 -14.92
C TYR A 216 26.86 3.68 -16.25
N LEU A 217 25.73 4.34 -16.45
CA LEU A 217 24.93 4.19 -17.67
C LEU A 217 25.68 4.65 -18.93
N LYS A 218 26.45 5.75 -18.87
CA LYS A 218 27.29 6.19 -19.97
C LYS A 218 28.36 5.18 -20.36
N ALA A 219 28.89 4.43 -19.38
CA ALA A 219 29.87 3.36 -19.60
C ALA A 219 29.25 2.05 -20.13
N HIS A 220 27.91 1.92 -20.07
CA HIS A 220 27.19 0.69 -20.44
C HIS A 220 26.10 0.98 -21.49
N PRO A 221 26.47 1.29 -22.76
CA PRO A 221 25.51 1.67 -23.81
C PRO A 221 24.54 0.55 -24.22
N GLY A 222 24.78 -0.68 -23.77
CA GLY A 222 23.85 -1.78 -23.96
C GLY A 222 22.61 -1.74 -23.07
N VAL A 223 22.59 -0.89 -22.02
CA VAL A 223 21.42 -0.65 -21.18
C VAL A 223 20.46 0.28 -21.93
N ARG A 224 19.20 -0.09 -21.99
CA ARG A 224 18.16 0.61 -22.78
C ARG A 224 16.96 1.00 -21.90
#